data_6cd40bb36ad13861d1c7a49eba870d50
#
_entry.id   6cd40bb36ad13861d1c7a49eba870d50
#
_cell.length_a   1.000
_cell.length_b   1.000
_cell.length_c   1.000
_cell.angle_alpha   90.00
_cell.angle_beta   90.00
_cell.angle_gamma   90.00
#
_symmetry.space_group_name_H-M   'P 1'
#
loop_
_entity.id
_entity.type
_entity.pdbx_description
1 polymer ?
#
loop_
_entity_poly.entity_id
_entity_poly.type
_entity_poly.pdbx_seq_one_letter_code
_entity_poly.pdbx_strand_id
1 'polypeptide(L)'
;EVGEADNTLVFYIAGDNGTSGEGGENGMFNEYTYFNGVPEKVDDMLKLMDKWGGPETYPHMAAGWSVAFNAPFGWMKQVPSDFGGTRNGMVVSWPKGIKAKNEIRTQFGHVIDVAPTILQAIGLPEPTVVDGTAQIPMEGTSLVYTFDDAKAKERHTTQYFEIAGNRAIYQDGWLARTIHRAPWEAKPRRSLQDNSAWQLYDTRADFSLAKDLAAQNPQKLAELQAVFLKEDEKHHVLPMD
;
A
#
# COMPACT_ATOMS: atom_id res chain seq x y z
N GLU A 1 17.00 -30.51 -2.84
CA GLU A 1 17.59 -29.52 -3.77
C GLU A 1 17.45 -30.08 -5.20
N VAL A 2 16.53 -29.44 -5.98
CA VAL A 2 16.16 -29.98 -7.33
C VAL A 2 16.98 -29.35 -8.47
N GLY A 3 17.91 -28.43 -8.19
CA GLY A 3 18.80 -27.83 -9.19
C GLY A 3 18.15 -26.82 -10.14
N GLU A 4 16.94 -26.35 -9.86
CA GLU A 4 16.16 -25.47 -10.76
C GLU A 4 16.18 -23.98 -10.35
N ALA A 5 17.06 -23.56 -9.46
CA ALA A 5 17.13 -22.19 -8.97
C ALA A 5 17.25 -21.13 -10.09
N ASP A 6 18.04 -21.44 -11.14
CA ASP A 6 18.23 -20.52 -12.27
C ASP A 6 16.97 -20.35 -13.12
N ASN A 7 16.09 -21.35 -13.14
CA ASN A 7 14.83 -21.34 -13.87
C ASN A 7 13.62 -21.08 -12.96
N THR A 8 13.84 -20.51 -11.81
CA THR A 8 12.78 -20.15 -10.86
C THR A 8 12.60 -18.64 -10.82
N LEU A 9 11.37 -18.18 -11.11
CA LEU A 9 10.97 -16.78 -10.90
C LEU A 9 10.60 -16.60 -9.43
N VAL A 10 11.29 -15.69 -8.75
CA VAL A 10 11.09 -15.37 -7.34
C VAL A 10 10.68 -13.92 -7.19
N PHE A 11 9.56 -13.69 -6.51
CA PHE A 11 9.19 -12.37 -5.98
C PHE A 11 9.42 -12.38 -4.48
N TYR A 12 10.24 -11.46 -3.99
CA TYR A 12 10.39 -11.20 -2.56
C TYR A 12 9.79 -9.83 -2.26
N ILE A 13 8.69 -9.82 -1.54
CA ILE A 13 7.98 -8.60 -1.14
C ILE A 13 8.25 -8.40 0.36
N ALA A 14 8.87 -7.28 0.71
CA ALA A 14 9.26 -6.98 2.08
C ALA A 14 8.07 -6.38 2.86
N GLY A 15 7.17 -7.25 3.31
CA GLY A 15 5.91 -6.87 3.96
C GLY A 15 4.74 -6.80 2.99
N ASP A 16 3.54 -6.80 3.55
CA ASP A 16 2.25 -6.75 2.83
C ASP A 16 1.62 -5.36 2.86
N ASN A 17 2.01 -4.54 3.83
CA ASN A 17 1.60 -3.14 4.02
C ASN A 17 2.67 -2.39 4.83
N GLY A 18 2.43 -1.12 5.11
CA GLY A 18 3.28 -0.33 6.00
C GLY A 18 3.26 -0.86 7.44
N THR A 19 4.19 -0.37 8.24
CA THR A 19 4.33 -0.74 9.66
C THR A 19 3.04 -0.47 10.43
N SER A 20 2.64 -1.39 11.33
CA SER A 20 1.40 -1.26 12.10
C SER A 20 1.43 -0.10 13.09
N GLY A 21 0.41 0.75 13.03
CA GLY A 21 0.10 1.79 14.02
C GLY A 21 -1.05 1.39 14.96
N GLU A 22 -1.43 0.11 14.97
CA GLU A 22 -2.59 -0.41 15.72
C GLU A 22 -2.38 -0.37 17.23
N GLY A 23 -1.14 -0.24 17.71
CA GLY A 23 -0.82 0.00 19.12
C GLY A 23 -1.21 1.38 19.65
N GLY A 24 -1.73 2.27 18.80
CA GLY A 24 -2.09 3.61 19.19
C GLY A 24 -0.89 4.47 19.56
N GLU A 25 -1.11 5.56 20.30
CA GLU A 25 -0.05 6.50 20.65
C GLU A 25 1.03 5.90 21.55
N ASN A 26 0.64 5.01 22.47
CA ASN A 26 1.51 4.48 23.51
C ASN A 26 1.98 3.03 23.27
N GLY A 27 1.51 2.39 22.20
CA GLY A 27 1.64 0.94 22.04
C GLY A 27 0.62 0.19 22.89
N MET A 28 0.64 -1.14 22.81
CA MET A 28 -0.16 -2.00 23.69
C MET A 28 0.64 -3.27 24.04
N PHE A 29 0.38 -3.77 25.22
CA PHE A 29 1.02 -4.98 25.75
C PHE A 29 0.35 -6.25 25.19
N ASN A 30 -0.98 -6.18 24.99
CA ASN A 30 -1.75 -7.29 24.45
C ASN A 30 -2.94 -6.80 23.62
N GLU A 31 -3.02 -7.16 22.33
CA GLU A 31 -4.09 -6.74 21.45
C GLU A 31 -5.50 -7.22 21.91
N TYR A 32 -5.57 -8.31 22.69
CA TYR A 32 -6.86 -8.78 23.23
C TYR A 32 -7.48 -7.79 24.20
N THR A 33 -6.70 -6.99 24.89
CA THR A 33 -7.24 -5.92 25.75
C THR A 33 -7.96 -4.87 24.92
N TYR A 34 -7.40 -4.51 23.77
CA TYR A 34 -8.03 -3.59 22.81
C TYR A 34 -9.36 -4.15 22.28
N PHE A 35 -9.36 -5.39 21.79
CA PHE A 35 -10.57 -6.02 21.25
C PHE A 35 -11.69 -6.22 22.30
N ASN A 36 -11.32 -6.29 23.58
CA ASN A 36 -12.28 -6.39 24.68
C ASN A 36 -12.62 -5.03 25.31
N GLY A 37 -12.18 -3.91 24.71
CA GLY A 37 -12.47 -2.56 25.20
C GLY A 37 -11.81 -2.24 26.55
N VAL A 38 -10.73 -2.93 26.91
CA VAL A 38 -9.98 -2.72 28.16
C VAL A 38 -8.79 -1.82 27.85
N PRO A 39 -8.78 -0.55 28.29
CA PRO A 39 -7.66 0.33 28.04
C PRO A 39 -6.43 -0.05 28.85
N GLU A 40 -5.29 -0.13 28.20
CA GLU A 40 -4.01 -0.32 28.87
C GLU A 40 -3.43 1.04 29.29
N LYS A 41 -2.93 1.10 30.54
CA LYS A 41 -2.27 2.29 31.06
C LYS A 41 -0.75 2.12 30.96
N VAL A 42 -0.06 3.18 30.55
CA VAL A 42 1.40 3.18 30.40
C VAL A 42 2.10 2.70 31.67
N ASP A 43 1.66 3.20 32.86
CA ASP A 43 2.23 2.80 34.15
C ASP A 43 2.11 1.30 34.45
N ASP A 44 1.07 0.65 33.96
CA ASP A 44 0.90 -0.80 34.11
C ASP A 44 1.72 -1.57 33.08
N MET A 45 1.82 -1.09 31.85
CA MET A 45 2.72 -1.65 30.82
C MET A 45 4.18 -1.59 31.25
N LEU A 46 4.62 -0.49 31.87
CA LEU A 46 6.00 -0.35 32.37
C LEU A 46 6.36 -1.38 33.44
N LYS A 47 5.40 -1.79 34.30
CA LYS A 47 5.63 -2.84 35.31
C LYS A 47 5.86 -4.23 34.70
N LEU A 48 5.40 -4.40 33.45
CA LEU A 48 5.47 -5.65 32.71
C LEU A 48 6.51 -5.62 31.58
N MET A 49 7.38 -4.61 31.57
CA MET A 49 8.33 -4.36 30.46
C MET A 49 9.24 -5.57 30.20
N ASP A 50 9.69 -6.29 31.24
CA ASP A 50 10.53 -7.47 31.10
C ASP A 50 9.83 -8.66 30.43
N LYS A 51 8.49 -8.63 30.33
CA LYS A 51 7.68 -9.65 29.69
C LYS A 51 7.34 -9.32 28.23
N TRP A 52 7.66 -8.11 27.77
CA TRP A 52 7.32 -7.63 26.45
C TRP A 52 7.96 -8.49 25.35
N GLY A 53 7.13 -9.00 24.44
CA GLY A 53 7.57 -9.92 23.39
C GLY A 53 7.71 -11.38 23.86
N GLY A 54 7.45 -11.68 25.12
CA GLY A 54 7.41 -13.04 25.65
C GLY A 54 6.06 -13.74 25.40
N PRO A 55 5.93 -15.00 25.83
CA PRO A 55 4.74 -15.82 25.58
C PRO A 55 3.46 -15.32 26.28
N GLU A 56 3.58 -14.40 27.21
CA GLU A 56 2.45 -13.81 27.95
C GLU A 56 1.91 -12.55 27.27
N THR A 57 2.49 -12.14 26.13
CA THR A 57 2.19 -10.87 25.48
C THR A 57 1.82 -11.07 24.00
N TYR A 58 1.03 -10.14 23.46
CA TYR A 58 0.79 -10.02 22.04
C TYR A 58 0.84 -8.53 21.66
N PRO A 59 2.06 -7.95 21.66
CA PRO A 59 2.22 -6.51 21.68
C PRO A 59 2.10 -5.87 20.31
N HIS A 60 1.68 -4.60 20.32
CA HIS A 60 1.84 -3.70 19.18
C HIS A 60 2.72 -2.51 19.58
N MET A 61 3.56 -2.06 18.65
CA MET A 61 4.40 -0.89 18.87
C MET A 61 3.58 0.41 18.89
N ALA A 62 4.11 1.44 19.54
CA ALA A 62 3.52 2.77 19.49
C ALA A 62 3.60 3.37 18.08
N ALA A 63 2.60 4.16 17.70
CA ALA A 63 2.49 4.78 16.38
C ALA A 63 3.71 5.61 15.97
N GLY A 64 4.39 6.26 16.93
CA GLY A 64 5.64 6.98 16.67
C GLY A 64 6.76 6.09 16.11
N TRP A 65 6.88 4.84 16.58
CA TRP A 65 7.81 3.87 16.01
C TRP A 65 7.37 3.40 14.63
N SER A 66 6.07 3.24 14.40
CA SER A 66 5.53 2.89 13.08
C SER A 66 5.90 3.93 12.02
N VAL A 67 5.79 5.23 12.36
CA VAL A 67 6.24 6.31 11.48
C VAL A 67 7.76 6.25 11.25
N ALA A 68 8.55 6.02 12.30
CA ALA A 68 10.01 5.95 12.18
C ALA A 68 10.47 4.81 11.25
N PHE A 69 9.83 3.64 11.33
CA PHE A 69 10.15 2.50 10.47
C PHE A 69 9.66 2.65 9.02
N ASN A 70 8.67 3.51 8.77
CA ASN A 70 8.19 3.82 7.41
C ASN A 70 8.97 4.97 6.74
N ALA A 71 9.86 5.64 7.46
CA ALA A 71 10.62 6.76 6.89
C ALA A 71 11.30 6.36 5.56
N PRO A 72 11.30 7.22 4.53
CA PRO A 72 10.92 8.64 4.53
C PRO A 72 9.41 8.90 4.28
N PHE A 73 8.58 7.88 4.24
CA PHE A 73 7.15 8.01 3.95
C PHE A 73 6.37 8.39 5.20
N GLY A 74 5.32 9.17 5.01
CA GLY A 74 4.35 9.48 6.07
C GLY A 74 3.37 8.33 6.31
N TRP A 75 2.75 8.35 7.47
CA TRP A 75 1.72 7.42 7.88
C TRP A 75 2.16 5.95 7.96
N MET A 76 1.22 5.00 7.96
CA MET A 76 1.45 3.59 8.28
C MET A 76 0.28 2.72 7.81
N LYS A 77 0.30 1.43 8.11
CA LYS A 77 -0.81 0.48 7.91
C LYS A 77 -2.16 1.12 8.27
N GLN A 78 -3.22 0.80 7.54
CA GLN A 78 -4.58 1.35 7.58
C GLN A 78 -4.72 2.78 7.02
N VAL A 79 -3.64 3.39 6.54
CA VAL A 79 -3.70 4.68 5.85
C VAL A 79 -3.17 4.50 4.42
N PRO A 80 -3.95 3.87 3.52
CA PRO A 80 -3.48 3.54 2.17
C PRO A 80 -3.35 4.77 1.28
N SER A 81 -3.82 5.91 1.76
CA SER A 81 -3.69 7.20 1.10
C SER A 81 -2.30 7.81 1.21
N ASP A 82 -1.37 7.16 1.91
CA ASP A 82 0.03 7.56 1.97
C ASP A 82 0.97 6.37 1.74
N PHE A 83 2.18 6.66 1.28
CA PHE A 83 3.16 5.63 0.96
C PHE A 83 3.67 4.87 2.19
N GLY A 84 3.63 5.44 3.38
CA GLY A 84 3.91 4.71 4.62
C GLY A 84 2.88 3.60 4.92
N GLY A 85 1.69 3.67 4.31
CA GLY A 85 0.68 2.60 4.41
C GLY A 85 0.80 1.52 3.34
N THR A 86 1.36 1.84 2.17
CA THR A 86 1.24 0.98 0.97
C THR A 86 2.55 0.66 0.25
N ARG A 87 3.61 1.47 0.41
CA ARG A 87 4.83 1.29 -0.37
C ARG A 87 5.80 0.33 0.29
N ASN A 88 5.89 -0.87 -0.26
CA ASN A 88 6.82 -1.91 0.18
C ASN A 88 7.89 -2.20 -0.89
N GLY A 89 9.08 -2.58 -0.43
CA GLY A 89 10.14 -3.03 -1.32
C GLY A 89 9.81 -4.37 -1.95
N MET A 90 10.06 -4.51 -3.25
CA MET A 90 9.95 -5.78 -3.96
C MET A 90 11.24 -6.08 -4.71
N VAL A 91 11.72 -7.31 -4.61
CA VAL A 91 12.82 -7.83 -5.43
C VAL A 91 12.29 -8.92 -6.32
N VAL A 92 12.65 -8.88 -7.60
CA VAL A 92 12.31 -9.91 -8.57
C VAL A 92 13.61 -10.55 -9.04
N SER A 93 13.68 -11.88 -9.00
CA SER A 93 14.84 -12.65 -9.44
C SER A 93 14.42 -13.81 -10.31
N TRP A 94 15.01 -13.92 -11.49
CA TRP A 94 14.84 -15.04 -12.41
C TRP A 94 16.08 -15.15 -13.33
N PRO A 95 17.13 -15.86 -12.91
CA PRO A 95 18.42 -15.87 -13.62
C PRO A 95 18.35 -16.21 -15.10
N LYS A 96 17.49 -17.16 -15.50
CA LYS A 96 17.30 -17.53 -16.92
C LYS A 96 16.42 -16.53 -17.69
N GLY A 97 15.48 -15.86 -17.02
CA GLY A 97 14.48 -15.02 -17.68
C GLY A 97 14.78 -13.52 -17.65
N ILE A 98 15.66 -13.06 -16.74
CA ILE A 98 16.02 -11.63 -16.59
C ILE A 98 17.53 -11.50 -16.81
N LYS A 99 17.91 -10.71 -17.82
CA LYS A 99 19.33 -10.45 -18.14
C LYS A 99 19.90 -9.34 -17.28
N ALA A 100 19.10 -8.32 -16.99
CA ALA A 100 19.47 -7.22 -16.10
C ALA A 100 19.75 -7.73 -14.69
N LYS A 101 20.80 -7.20 -14.04
CA LYS A 101 21.19 -7.61 -12.68
C LYS A 101 21.52 -6.38 -11.84
N ASN A 102 21.07 -6.41 -10.57
CA ASN A 102 21.34 -5.35 -9.60
C ASN A 102 20.87 -3.96 -10.08
N GLU A 103 19.74 -3.90 -10.77
CA GLU A 103 19.15 -2.67 -11.28
C GLU A 103 17.85 -2.35 -10.56
N ILE A 104 17.59 -1.06 -10.37
CA ILE A 104 16.33 -0.56 -9.81
C ILE A 104 15.33 -0.34 -10.94
N ARG A 105 14.05 -0.62 -10.64
CA ARG A 105 12.89 -0.26 -11.46
C ARG A 105 12.08 0.80 -10.73
N THR A 106 11.71 1.84 -11.44
CA THR A 106 10.96 2.99 -10.88
C THR A 106 9.54 3.10 -11.41
N GLN A 107 9.17 2.25 -12.33
CA GLN A 107 7.79 2.14 -12.82
C GLN A 107 6.85 1.81 -11.64
N PHE A 108 5.68 2.42 -11.65
CA PHE A 108 4.65 2.05 -10.69
C PHE A 108 4.28 0.56 -10.85
N GLY A 109 4.13 -0.12 -9.73
CA GLY A 109 3.64 -1.49 -9.65
C GLY A 109 2.80 -1.67 -8.41
N HIS A 110 1.86 -2.60 -8.47
CA HIS A 110 0.97 -2.95 -7.38
C HIS A 110 0.98 -4.47 -7.19
N VAL A 111 0.59 -4.98 -6.03
CA VAL A 111 0.57 -6.43 -5.75
C VAL A 111 -0.31 -7.22 -6.74
N ILE A 112 -1.36 -6.58 -7.28
CA ILE A 112 -2.21 -7.20 -8.32
C ILE A 112 -1.47 -7.47 -9.64
N ASP A 113 -0.31 -6.87 -9.85
CA ASP A 113 0.52 -7.06 -11.06
C ASP A 113 1.31 -8.37 -11.03
N VAL A 114 1.46 -8.99 -9.86
CA VAL A 114 2.25 -10.21 -9.69
C VAL A 114 1.65 -11.38 -10.47
N ALA A 115 0.35 -11.62 -10.34
CA ALA A 115 -0.32 -12.74 -11.03
C ALA A 115 -0.24 -12.64 -12.56
N PRO A 116 -0.60 -11.51 -13.21
CA PRO A 116 -0.45 -11.38 -14.67
C PRO A 116 1.03 -11.42 -15.12
N THR A 117 1.98 -11.00 -14.27
CA THR A 117 3.41 -11.13 -14.55
C THR A 117 3.83 -12.60 -14.59
N ILE A 118 3.38 -13.41 -13.64
CA ILE A 118 3.66 -14.85 -13.63
C ILE A 118 3.08 -15.51 -14.87
N LEU A 119 1.79 -15.26 -15.17
CA LEU A 119 1.14 -15.85 -16.34
C LEU A 119 1.89 -15.52 -17.64
N GLN A 120 2.25 -14.27 -17.84
CA GLN A 120 3.02 -13.86 -19.01
C GLN A 120 4.41 -14.49 -19.03
N ALA A 121 5.11 -14.56 -17.89
CA ALA A 121 6.45 -15.13 -17.81
C ALA A 121 6.49 -16.62 -18.19
N ILE A 122 5.44 -17.38 -17.86
CA ILE A 122 5.31 -18.81 -18.18
C ILE A 122 4.56 -19.08 -19.50
N GLY A 123 4.12 -18.03 -20.19
CA GLY A 123 3.43 -18.14 -21.48
C GLY A 123 1.99 -18.66 -21.40
N LEU A 124 1.33 -18.51 -20.26
CA LEU A 124 -0.08 -18.86 -20.10
C LEU A 124 -1.00 -17.63 -20.24
N PRO A 125 -2.14 -17.78 -20.92
CA PRO A 125 -3.15 -16.72 -20.95
C PRO A 125 -3.83 -16.56 -19.58
N GLU A 126 -4.42 -15.39 -19.37
CA GLU A 126 -5.31 -15.18 -18.24
C GLU A 126 -6.54 -16.10 -18.35
N PRO A 127 -6.91 -16.84 -17.28
CA PRO A 127 -8.05 -17.72 -17.31
C PRO A 127 -9.37 -16.93 -17.32
N THR A 128 -10.20 -17.17 -18.34
CA THR A 128 -11.54 -16.57 -18.44
C THR A 128 -12.62 -17.44 -17.81
N VAL A 129 -12.35 -18.73 -17.64
CA VAL A 129 -13.24 -19.71 -16.99
C VAL A 129 -12.39 -20.69 -16.19
N VAL A 130 -12.77 -20.95 -14.95
CA VAL A 130 -12.19 -21.96 -14.07
C VAL A 130 -13.32 -22.85 -13.53
N ASP A 131 -13.19 -24.16 -13.75
CA ASP A 131 -14.19 -25.17 -13.32
C ASP A 131 -15.63 -24.80 -13.71
N GLY A 132 -15.80 -24.29 -14.94
CA GLY A 132 -17.12 -23.88 -15.47
C GLY A 132 -17.62 -22.51 -14.97
N THR A 133 -16.86 -21.84 -14.10
CA THR A 133 -17.22 -20.51 -13.59
C THR A 133 -16.47 -19.42 -14.32
N ALA A 134 -17.20 -18.43 -14.88
CA ALA A 134 -16.60 -17.25 -15.51
C ALA A 134 -15.80 -16.44 -14.48
N GLN A 135 -14.60 -16.04 -14.86
CA GLN A 135 -13.71 -15.26 -14.01
C GLN A 135 -13.87 -13.76 -14.28
N ILE A 136 -13.73 -12.96 -13.21
CA ILE A 136 -13.57 -11.51 -13.33
C ILE A 136 -12.16 -11.26 -13.89
N PRO A 137 -12.00 -10.42 -14.94
CA PRO A 137 -10.69 -10.10 -15.50
C PRO A 137 -9.73 -9.56 -14.46
N MET A 138 -8.45 -9.92 -14.55
CA MET A 138 -7.41 -9.36 -13.69
C MET A 138 -7.21 -7.89 -14.04
N GLU A 139 -7.17 -7.03 -13.04
CA GLU A 139 -6.94 -5.58 -13.24
C GLU A 139 -5.45 -5.22 -13.21
N GLY A 140 -4.59 -6.13 -12.76
CA GLY A 140 -3.15 -5.94 -12.73
C GLY A 140 -2.51 -5.89 -14.13
N THR A 141 -1.37 -5.24 -14.19
CA THR A 141 -0.57 -5.10 -15.41
C THR A 141 0.73 -5.88 -15.28
N SER A 142 1.01 -6.80 -16.18
CA SER A 142 2.27 -7.57 -16.13
C SER A 142 3.49 -6.67 -16.14
N LEU A 143 4.43 -6.92 -15.23
CA LEU A 143 5.71 -6.20 -15.09
C LEU A 143 6.84 -6.77 -15.97
N VAL A 144 6.60 -7.82 -16.76
CA VAL A 144 7.61 -8.44 -17.63
C VAL A 144 8.31 -7.41 -18.53
N TYR A 145 7.59 -6.37 -18.97
CA TYR A 145 8.15 -5.29 -19.80
C TYR A 145 9.27 -4.51 -19.12
N THR A 146 9.38 -4.57 -17.80
CA THR A 146 10.44 -3.88 -17.03
C THR A 146 11.66 -4.75 -16.80
N PHE A 147 11.58 -6.06 -17.03
CA PHE A 147 12.61 -7.02 -16.61
C PHE A 147 14.00 -6.66 -17.14
N ASP A 148 14.08 -6.34 -18.43
CA ASP A 148 15.34 -5.99 -19.09
C ASP A 148 15.40 -4.53 -19.58
N ASP A 149 14.42 -3.69 -19.22
CA ASP A 149 14.36 -2.27 -19.59
C ASP A 149 13.96 -1.38 -18.41
N ALA A 150 14.98 -0.82 -17.76
CA ALA A 150 14.79 0.11 -16.65
C ALA A 150 14.12 1.44 -17.06
N LYS A 151 14.11 1.77 -18.38
CA LYS A 151 13.53 3.00 -18.93
C LYS A 151 12.20 2.75 -19.64
N ALA A 152 11.68 1.52 -19.60
CA ALA A 152 10.38 1.21 -20.18
C ALA A 152 9.31 2.16 -19.66
N LYS A 153 8.44 2.62 -20.58
CA LYS A 153 7.30 3.46 -20.18
C LYS A 153 6.40 2.66 -19.25
N GLU A 154 5.98 3.29 -18.15
CA GLU A 154 5.02 2.74 -17.21
C GLU A 154 3.72 2.32 -17.92
N ARG A 155 3.20 1.15 -17.54
CA ARG A 155 1.97 0.58 -18.12
C ARG A 155 0.84 0.49 -17.10
N HIS A 156 1.15 0.35 -15.80
CA HIS A 156 0.16 0.45 -14.73
C HIS A 156 0.02 1.94 -14.37
N THR A 157 -0.94 2.60 -14.99
CA THR A 157 -1.03 4.07 -14.96
C THR A 157 -2.05 4.61 -13.99
N THR A 158 -2.95 3.77 -13.45
CA THR A 158 -3.99 4.21 -12.51
C THR A 158 -4.19 3.18 -11.41
N GLN A 159 -4.14 3.61 -10.15
CA GLN A 159 -4.42 2.76 -8.99
C GLN A 159 -5.22 3.51 -7.94
N TYR A 160 -6.33 2.90 -7.56
CA TYR A 160 -7.23 3.34 -6.51
C TYR A 160 -6.82 2.77 -5.14
N PHE A 161 -6.96 3.58 -4.09
CA PHE A 161 -6.72 3.17 -2.70
C PHE A 161 -7.80 3.73 -1.79
N GLU A 162 -8.38 2.88 -0.94
CA GLU A 162 -9.33 3.29 0.09
C GLU A 162 -9.31 2.30 1.26
N ILE A 163 -9.29 2.78 2.48
CA ILE A 163 -9.61 2.07 3.73
C ILE A 163 -10.16 3.07 4.73
N ALA A 164 -11.38 2.82 5.23
CA ALA A 164 -12.01 3.59 6.31
C ALA A 164 -12.02 5.11 6.04
N GLY A 165 -12.26 5.49 4.78
CA GLY A 165 -12.31 6.88 4.33
C GLY A 165 -10.95 7.53 4.03
N ASN A 166 -9.84 6.87 4.32
CA ASN A 166 -8.51 7.29 3.87
C ASN A 166 -8.37 6.94 2.38
N ARG A 167 -8.33 7.95 1.52
CA ARG A 167 -8.52 7.82 0.07
C ARG A 167 -7.33 8.33 -0.71
N ALA A 168 -6.94 7.61 -1.75
CA ALA A 168 -5.99 8.11 -2.74
C ALA A 168 -6.24 7.55 -4.13
N ILE A 169 -5.79 8.28 -5.12
CA ILE A 169 -5.71 7.87 -6.51
C ILE A 169 -4.34 8.21 -7.08
N TYR A 170 -3.66 7.20 -7.60
CA TYR A 170 -2.48 7.38 -8.42
C TYR A 170 -2.88 7.42 -9.89
N GLN A 171 -2.34 8.36 -10.64
CA GLN A 171 -2.45 8.38 -12.08
C GLN A 171 -1.23 9.03 -12.74
N ASP A 172 -0.56 8.29 -13.62
CA ASP A 172 0.56 8.78 -14.45
C ASP A 172 1.60 9.57 -13.65
N GLY A 173 2.05 9.03 -12.50
CA GLY A 173 3.05 9.67 -11.64
C GLY A 173 2.52 10.75 -10.70
N TRP A 174 1.22 11.04 -10.72
CA TRP A 174 0.57 11.92 -9.76
C TRP A 174 -0.19 11.13 -8.71
N LEU A 175 -0.16 11.60 -7.47
CA LEU A 175 -0.97 11.06 -6.38
C LEU A 175 -1.83 12.18 -5.79
N ALA A 176 -3.15 12.01 -5.82
CA ALA A 176 -4.08 12.81 -5.03
C ALA A 176 -4.56 11.98 -3.84
N ARG A 177 -4.58 12.57 -2.64
CA ARG A 177 -4.95 11.85 -1.41
C ARG A 177 -5.68 12.71 -0.41
N THR A 178 -6.40 12.04 0.51
CA THR A 178 -6.94 12.67 1.73
C THR A 178 -6.84 11.70 2.90
N ILE A 179 -6.60 12.24 4.10
CA ILE A 179 -6.57 11.48 5.35
C ILE A 179 -7.87 11.78 6.10
N HIS A 180 -8.68 10.75 6.29
CA HIS A 180 -9.94 10.83 7.01
C HIS A 180 -9.72 10.68 8.51
N ARG A 181 -8.98 9.64 8.93
CA ARG A 181 -8.64 9.40 10.34
C ARG A 181 -7.36 8.57 10.48
N ALA A 182 -6.69 8.72 11.62
CA ALA A 182 -5.64 7.80 12.03
C ALA A 182 -6.24 6.49 12.59
N PRO A 183 -5.51 5.37 12.59
CA PRO A 183 -6.01 4.09 13.09
C PRO A 183 -6.51 4.10 14.54
N TRP A 184 -5.92 4.93 15.39
CA TRP A 184 -6.26 5.07 16.83
C TRP A 184 -7.31 6.16 17.12
N GLU A 185 -7.75 6.91 16.14
CA GLU A 185 -8.76 7.95 16.32
C GLU A 185 -10.16 7.35 16.31
N ALA A 186 -10.91 7.54 17.40
CA ALA A 186 -12.30 7.08 17.50
C ALA A 186 -13.26 7.89 16.61
N LYS A 187 -12.89 9.13 16.29
CA LYS A 187 -13.69 10.03 15.46
C LYS A 187 -12.90 10.48 14.25
N PRO A 188 -13.54 10.60 13.08
CA PRO A 188 -12.89 11.13 11.90
C PRO A 188 -12.48 12.59 12.11
N ARG A 189 -11.38 12.98 11.49
CA ARG A 189 -10.90 14.37 11.46
C ARG A 189 -11.81 15.26 10.64
N ARG A 190 -12.49 14.69 9.65
CA ARG A 190 -13.29 15.38 8.64
C ARG A 190 -14.44 14.52 8.15
N SER A 191 -15.46 15.16 7.58
CA SER A 191 -16.50 14.47 6.85
C SER A 191 -15.93 13.78 5.59
N LEU A 192 -16.50 12.64 5.20
CA LEU A 192 -16.18 11.99 3.93
C LEU A 192 -16.53 12.85 2.71
N GLN A 193 -17.49 13.77 2.87
CA GLN A 193 -17.89 14.72 1.83
C GLN A 193 -16.98 15.96 1.76
N ASP A 194 -16.06 16.13 2.71
CA ASP A 194 -15.12 17.27 2.69
C ASP A 194 -14.01 17.03 1.67
N ASN A 195 -14.19 17.62 0.49
CA ASN A 195 -13.20 17.57 -0.58
C ASN A 195 -12.11 18.66 -0.49
N SER A 196 -12.20 19.58 0.49
CA SER A 196 -11.20 20.65 0.66
C SER A 196 -9.85 20.15 1.18
N ALA A 197 -9.82 18.95 1.70
CA ALA A 197 -8.69 18.34 2.40
C ALA A 197 -7.79 17.49 1.51
N TRP A 198 -8.04 17.44 0.23
CA TRP A 198 -7.19 16.69 -0.68
C TRP A 198 -5.86 17.39 -0.91
N GLN A 199 -4.81 16.60 -0.97
CA GLN A 199 -3.43 16.98 -1.26
C GLN A 199 -2.99 16.35 -2.58
N LEU A 200 -2.04 16.98 -3.27
CA LEU A 200 -1.56 16.54 -4.59
C LEU A 200 -0.04 16.46 -4.61
N TYR A 201 0.49 15.38 -5.17
CA TYR A 201 1.93 15.13 -5.24
C TYR A 201 2.35 14.65 -6.63
N ASP A 202 3.52 15.12 -7.13
CA ASP A 202 4.21 14.50 -8.26
C ASP A 202 5.22 13.47 -7.72
N THR A 203 4.87 12.21 -7.76
CA THR A 203 5.66 11.11 -7.18
C THR A 203 6.98 10.85 -7.87
N ARG A 204 7.18 11.39 -9.08
CA ARG A 204 8.43 11.30 -9.84
C ARG A 204 9.47 12.31 -9.35
N ALA A 205 9.00 13.46 -8.88
CA ALA A 205 9.85 14.54 -8.36
C ALA A 205 9.97 14.51 -6.83
N ASP A 206 8.95 13.99 -6.15
CA ASP A 206 8.84 13.94 -4.70
C ASP A 206 8.54 12.51 -4.22
N PHE A 207 9.61 11.75 -4.00
CA PHE A 207 9.54 10.35 -3.58
C PHE A 207 8.82 10.14 -2.24
N SER A 208 8.91 11.11 -1.33
CA SER A 208 8.40 11.01 0.04
C SER A 208 7.06 11.68 0.28
N LEU A 209 6.46 12.30 -0.74
CA LEU A 209 5.22 13.08 -0.65
C LEU A 209 5.32 14.24 0.38
N ALA A 210 6.45 14.95 0.37
CA ALA A 210 6.72 16.03 1.31
C ALA A 210 6.11 17.36 0.89
N LYS A 211 5.94 17.59 -0.43
CA LYS A 211 5.50 18.89 -0.97
C LYS A 211 4.11 18.78 -1.59
N ASP A 212 3.11 19.27 -0.87
CA ASP A 212 1.74 19.40 -1.41
C ASP A 212 1.69 20.45 -2.53
N LEU A 213 1.20 20.04 -3.69
CA LEU A 213 1.06 20.85 -4.89
C LEU A 213 -0.41 21.23 -5.20
N ALA A 214 -1.37 20.91 -4.34
CA ALA A 214 -2.80 21.10 -4.59
C ALA A 214 -3.15 22.55 -4.92
N ALA A 215 -2.66 23.50 -4.12
CA ALA A 215 -2.91 24.94 -4.34
C ALA A 215 -2.30 25.47 -5.67
N GLN A 216 -1.22 24.84 -6.13
CA GLN A 216 -0.51 25.26 -7.35
C GLN A 216 -1.11 24.60 -8.61
N ASN A 217 -1.80 23.47 -8.45
CA ASN A 217 -2.35 22.67 -9.56
C ASN A 217 -3.82 22.25 -9.30
N PRO A 218 -4.73 23.21 -9.07
CA PRO A 218 -6.12 22.87 -8.69
C PRO A 218 -6.88 22.10 -9.77
N GLN A 219 -6.55 22.34 -11.04
CA GLN A 219 -7.16 21.61 -12.16
C GLN A 219 -6.73 20.13 -12.18
N LYS A 220 -5.43 19.86 -11.92
CA LYS A 220 -4.93 18.47 -11.84
C LYS A 220 -5.52 17.75 -10.63
N LEU A 221 -5.68 18.43 -9.52
CA LEU A 221 -6.35 17.85 -8.35
C LEU A 221 -7.80 17.49 -8.67
N ALA A 222 -8.56 18.38 -9.29
CA ALA A 222 -9.96 18.12 -9.67
C ALA A 222 -10.08 16.95 -10.66
N GLU A 223 -9.15 16.85 -11.62
CA GLU A 223 -9.07 15.72 -12.56
C GLU A 223 -8.91 14.39 -11.80
N LEU A 224 -7.95 14.32 -10.87
CA LEU A 224 -7.69 13.11 -10.09
C LEU A 224 -8.83 12.76 -9.13
N GLN A 225 -9.48 13.75 -8.53
CA GLN A 225 -10.69 13.52 -7.73
C GLN A 225 -11.82 12.89 -8.56
N ALA A 226 -11.99 13.33 -9.82
CA ALA A 226 -12.98 12.74 -10.73
C ALA A 226 -12.61 11.29 -11.10
N VAL A 227 -11.30 11.00 -11.32
CA VAL A 227 -10.83 9.62 -11.55
C VAL A 227 -11.08 8.76 -10.33
N PHE A 228 -10.81 9.25 -9.11
CA PHE A 228 -11.09 8.54 -7.87
C PHE A 228 -12.57 8.14 -7.78
N LEU A 229 -13.51 9.07 -8.00
CA LEU A 229 -14.94 8.79 -7.93
C LEU A 229 -15.38 7.76 -8.96
N LYS A 230 -14.80 7.78 -10.16
CA LYS A 230 -15.09 6.80 -11.20
C LYS A 230 -14.66 5.38 -10.79
N GLU A 231 -13.48 5.24 -10.20
CA GLU A 231 -13.01 3.94 -9.69
C GLU A 231 -13.84 3.49 -8.47
N ASP A 232 -14.23 4.40 -7.60
CA ASP A 232 -15.11 4.18 -6.45
C ASP A 232 -16.47 3.59 -6.87
N GLU A 233 -17.10 4.17 -7.89
CA GLU A 233 -18.32 3.65 -8.51
C GLU A 233 -18.11 2.27 -9.14
N LYS A 234 -17.03 2.12 -9.92
CA LYS A 234 -16.68 0.85 -10.59
C LYS A 234 -16.53 -0.31 -9.59
N HIS A 235 -15.94 -0.04 -8.45
CA HIS A 235 -15.66 -1.04 -7.41
C HIS A 235 -16.76 -1.15 -6.36
N HIS A 236 -17.89 -0.45 -6.53
CA HIS A 236 -19.05 -0.49 -5.62
C HIS A 236 -18.71 -0.11 -4.16
N VAL A 237 -17.79 0.84 -3.97
CA VAL A 237 -17.41 1.33 -2.65
C VAL A 237 -18.38 2.39 -2.12
N LEU A 238 -19.07 3.11 -3.00
CA LEU A 238 -20.09 4.08 -2.63
C LEU A 238 -21.44 3.42 -2.26
N PRO A 239 -22.17 3.95 -1.25
CA PRO A 239 -21.75 5.04 -0.37
C PRO A 239 -20.68 4.60 0.62
N MET A 240 -19.72 5.47 0.92
CA MET A 240 -18.78 5.27 2.02
C MET A 240 -19.48 5.62 3.34
N ASP A 241 -19.53 4.69 4.27
CA ASP A 241 -20.14 4.85 5.60
C ASP A 241 -19.16 5.42 6.64
#